data_dab6d97a52b6ed4ace1613f0357c6c74
#
_entry.id   dab6d97a52b6ed4ace1613f0357c6c74
#
_cell.length_a   1.000
_cell.length_b   1.000
_cell.length_c   1.000
_cell.angle_alpha   90.00
_cell.angle_beta   90.00
_cell.angle_gamma   90.00
#
_symmetry.space_group_name_H-M   'P 1'
#
loop_
_entity.id
_entity.type
_entity.pdbx_description
1 polymer ?
#
loop_
_entity_poly.entity_id
_entity_poly.type
_entity_poly.pdbx_seq_one_letter_code
_entity_poly.pdbx_strand_id
1 'polypeptide(L)'
;MTRVHPELLEAQQLPKPLVSKHIWRDRFEDIRAIERYLTRQGTVIRKIFLNVSKAEQRRRFLVRLRNPAKRWKFSVNDVNERLRWKQYMAAYEEAISATTTVEAPWYIVPADNKWFTRLAVAQILIDALDDLNLHVPELSCREQRALHHAQRRLRAT
;
A
#
# COMPACT_ATOMS: atom_id res chain seq x y z
N MET A 1 7.47 8.13 8.51
CA MET A 1 8.84 8.59 8.78
C MET A 1 8.85 10.04 9.28
N THR A 2 8.39 11.03 8.52
CA THR A 2 8.36 12.46 8.94
C THR A 2 7.60 12.73 10.25
N ARG A 3 6.62 11.90 10.65
CA ARG A 3 5.93 12.01 11.95
C ARG A 3 6.84 11.70 13.13
N VAL A 4 7.82 10.80 12.94
CA VAL A 4 8.80 10.37 13.96
C VAL A 4 10.06 11.24 13.91
N HIS A 5 10.30 11.87 12.76
CA HIS A 5 11.45 12.70 12.44
C HIS A 5 10.99 14.09 11.96
N PRO A 6 10.67 15.01 12.88
CA PRO A 6 10.18 16.35 12.53
C PRO A 6 11.15 17.14 11.65
N GLU A 7 12.45 16.91 11.81
CA GLU A 7 13.50 17.51 11.01
C GLU A 7 13.37 17.27 9.50
N LEU A 8 12.72 16.17 9.12
CA LEU A 8 12.43 15.89 7.71
C LEU A 8 11.33 16.77 7.11
N LEU A 9 10.51 17.43 7.95
CA LEU A 9 9.55 18.42 7.47
C LEU A 9 10.27 19.68 6.99
N GLU A 10 11.29 20.13 7.70
CA GLU A 10 12.10 21.28 7.33
C GLU A 10 12.81 21.04 6.00
N ALA A 11 13.32 19.81 5.81
CA ALA A 11 13.94 19.40 4.55
C ALA A 11 12.99 19.40 3.34
N GLN A 12 11.67 19.36 3.56
CA GLN A 12 10.67 19.45 2.46
C GLN A 12 10.48 20.85 1.91
N GLN A 13 11.07 21.88 2.54
CA GLN A 13 10.97 23.29 2.12
C GLN A 13 9.54 23.77 1.86
N LEU A 14 8.59 23.30 2.67
CA LEU A 14 7.19 23.71 2.56
C LEU A 14 7.04 25.20 2.90
N PRO A 15 6.10 25.92 2.27
CA PRO A 15 5.74 27.27 2.69
C PRO A 15 5.39 27.29 4.20
N LYS A 16 5.95 28.24 4.93
CA LYS A 16 5.79 28.35 6.40
C LYS A 16 4.34 28.25 6.89
N PRO A 17 3.32 28.83 6.22
CA PRO A 17 1.93 28.71 6.65
C PRO A 17 1.39 27.27 6.63
N LEU A 18 1.97 26.39 5.82
CA LEU A 18 1.56 24.97 5.72
C LEU A 18 2.16 24.11 6.83
N VAL A 19 3.23 24.57 7.49
CA VAL A 19 3.86 23.85 8.61
C VAL A 19 3.19 24.30 9.92
N SER A 20 1.92 23.95 10.07
CA SER A 20 1.12 24.28 11.25
C SER A 20 1.10 23.11 12.25
N LYS A 21 0.58 23.37 13.46
CA LYS A 21 0.30 22.30 14.44
C LYS A 21 -0.73 21.26 13.94
N HIS A 22 -1.45 21.58 12.87
CA HIS A 22 -2.48 20.73 12.27
C HIS A 22 -2.01 19.97 11.03
N ILE A 23 -0.75 20.14 10.62
CA ILE A 23 -0.20 19.55 9.37
C ILE A 23 -0.49 18.05 9.21
N TRP A 24 -0.50 17.27 10.31
CA TRP A 24 -0.76 15.83 10.23
C TRP A 24 -2.24 15.52 9.98
N ARG A 25 -3.14 16.26 10.61
CA ARG A 25 -4.58 16.17 10.35
C ARG A 25 -4.89 16.52 8.90
N ASP A 26 -4.31 17.60 8.42
CA ASP A 26 -4.53 18.07 7.06
C ASP A 26 -3.99 17.06 6.04
N ARG A 27 -2.80 16.47 6.27
CA ARG A 27 -2.27 15.38 5.44
C ARG A 27 -3.13 14.12 5.46
N PHE A 28 -3.72 13.74 6.58
CA PHE A 28 -4.64 12.61 6.63
C PHE A 28 -5.93 12.89 5.85
N GLU A 29 -6.38 14.14 5.87
CA GLU A 29 -7.52 14.57 5.06
C GLU A 29 -7.20 14.53 3.56
N ASP A 30 -6.02 15.00 3.14
CA ASP A 30 -5.55 14.92 1.76
C ASP A 30 -5.48 13.45 1.28
N ILE A 31 -4.97 12.53 2.11
CA ILE A 31 -4.96 11.10 1.78
C ILE A 31 -6.37 10.60 1.52
N ARG A 32 -7.33 10.89 2.42
CA ARG A 32 -8.73 10.49 2.23
C ARG A 32 -9.36 11.14 1.00
N ALA A 33 -9.02 12.37 0.69
CA ALA A 33 -9.52 13.07 -0.48
C ALA A 33 -9.03 12.41 -1.78
N ILE A 34 -7.75 12.07 -1.87
CA ILE A 34 -7.17 11.35 -3.01
C ILE A 34 -7.79 9.96 -3.15
N GLU A 35 -7.89 9.20 -2.07
CA GLU A 35 -8.51 7.88 -2.07
C GLU A 35 -9.97 7.94 -2.56
N ARG A 36 -10.75 8.90 -2.06
CA ARG A 36 -12.13 9.14 -2.50
C ARG A 36 -12.20 9.54 -3.99
N TYR A 37 -11.27 10.35 -4.46
CA TYR A 37 -11.20 10.68 -5.88
C TYR A 37 -10.97 9.44 -6.72
N LEU A 38 -10.00 8.60 -6.38
CA LEU A 38 -9.67 7.38 -7.10
C LEU A 38 -10.83 6.36 -7.10
N THR A 39 -11.49 6.18 -5.95
CA THR A 39 -12.62 5.25 -5.85
C THR A 39 -13.82 5.69 -6.69
N ARG A 40 -14.06 7.00 -6.81
CA ARG A 40 -15.08 7.54 -7.73
C ARG A 40 -14.76 7.29 -9.21
N GLN A 41 -13.49 7.06 -9.55
CA GLN A 41 -13.05 6.68 -10.89
C GLN A 41 -13.05 5.15 -11.11
N GLY A 42 -13.62 4.38 -10.16
CA GLY A 42 -13.70 2.92 -10.26
C GLY A 42 -12.46 2.19 -9.74
N THR A 43 -11.50 2.88 -9.13
CA THR A 43 -10.32 2.23 -8.52
C THR A 43 -10.70 1.59 -7.19
N VAL A 44 -10.44 0.30 -7.02
CA VAL A 44 -10.58 -0.40 -5.74
C VAL A 44 -9.28 -0.27 -4.95
N ILE A 45 -9.38 0.27 -3.73
CA ILE A 45 -8.22 0.48 -2.86
C ILE A 45 -8.30 -0.46 -1.66
N ARG A 46 -7.21 -1.21 -1.41
CA ARG A 46 -7.03 -2.04 -0.22
C ARG A 46 -5.68 -1.68 0.38
N LYS A 47 -5.68 -1.16 1.61
CA LYS A 47 -4.46 -0.75 2.31
C LYS A 47 -4.05 -1.84 3.29
N ILE A 48 -2.81 -2.29 3.23
CA ILE A 48 -2.32 -3.41 4.04
C ILE A 48 -1.16 -2.95 4.90
N PHE A 49 -1.32 -3.06 6.21
CA PHE A 49 -0.24 -2.86 7.17
C PHE A 49 0.31 -4.21 7.62
N LEU A 50 1.56 -4.49 7.26
CA LEU A 50 2.25 -5.71 7.66
C LEU A 50 2.84 -5.54 9.06
N ASN A 51 2.10 -6.00 10.08
CA ASN A 51 2.48 -5.84 11.48
C ASN A 51 3.51 -6.89 11.89
N VAL A 52 4.79 -6.51 11.85
CA VAL A 52 5.93 -7.33 12.31
C VAL A 52 6.21 -7.01 13.77
N SER A 53 6.39 -8.03 14.63
CA SER A 53 6.79 -7.80 16.01
C SER A 53 8.22 -7.27 16.12
N LYS A 54 8.51 -6.55 17.21
CA LYS A 54 9.86 -6.06 17.50
C LYS A 54 10.87 -7.21 17.60
N ALA A 55 10.47 -8.37 18.13
CA ALA A 55 11.30 -9.56 18.24
C ALA A 55 11.65 -10.13 16.87
N GLU A 56 10.66 -10.30 16.00
CA GLU A 56 10.85 -10.83 14.66
C GLU A 56 11.69 -9.90 13.78
N GLN A 57 11.51 -8.58 13.89
CA GLN A 57 12.36 -7.61 13.19
C GLN A 57 13.83 -7.81 13.58
N ARG A 58 14.13 -7.93 14.90
CA ARG A 58 15.49 -8.19 15.39
C ARG A 58 16.04 -9.48 14.79
N ARG A 59 15.26 -10.56 14.81
CA ARG A 59 15.65 -11.85 14.24
C ARG A 59 16.01 -11.70 12.75
N ARG A 60 15.18 -11.00 11.98
CA ARG A 60 15.42 -10.76 10.54
C ARG A 60 16.67 -9.93 10.29
N PHE A 61 16.96 -8.93 11.11
CA PHE A 61 18.18 -8.13 11.00
C PHE A 61 19.42 -8.98 11.23
N LEU A 62 19.42 -9.80 12.29
CA LEU A 62 20.54 -10.71 12.60
C LEU A 62 20.77 -11.73 11.47
N VAL A 63 19.72 -12.33 10.92
CA VAL A 63 19.82 -13.24 9.78
C VAL A 63 20.41 -12.55 8.54
N ARG A 64 20.02 -11.29 8.29
CA ARG A 64 20.55 -10.50 7.18
C ARG A 64 22.04 -10.20 7.34
N LEU A 65 22.47 -9.83 8.54
CA LEU A 65 23.86 -9.56 8.86
C LEU A 65 24.76 -10.80 8.77
N ARG A 66 24.24 -11.98 9.11
CA ARG A 66 24.97 -13.26 8.99
C ARG A 66 25.16 -13.73 7.54
N ASN A 67 24.31 -13.29 6.61
CA ASN A 67 24.39 -13.71 5.23
C ASN A 67 25.19 -12.70 4.37
N PRO A 68 26.40 -13.06 3.89
CA PRO A 68 27.25 -12.14 3.10
C PRO A 68 26.54 -11.58 1.86
N ALA A 69 25.73 -12.40 1.17
CA ALA A 69 24.98 -11.99 -0.02
C ALA A 69 23.84 -10.99 0.26
N LYS A 70 23.49 -10.78 1.55
CA LYS A 70 22.40 -9.90 1.96
C LYS A 70 22.83 -8.72 2.83
N ARG A 71 24.10 -8.66 3.25
CA ARG A 71 24.64 -7.60 4.12
C ARG A 71 24.50 -6.21 3.49
N TRP A 72 24.66 -6.09 2.20
CA TRP A 72 24.54 -4.82 1.48
C TRP A 72 23.15 -4.16 1.60
N LYS A 73 22.12 -4.93 1.95
CA LYS A 73 20.75 -4.44 2.19
C LYS A 73 20.54 -3.92 3.63
N PHE A 74 21.56 -4.00 4.47
CA PHE A 74 21.46 -3.60 5.87
C PHE A 74 22.05 -2.20 6.05
N SER A 75 21.28 -1.31 6.63
CA SER A 75 21.77 0.01 7.08
C SER A 75 21.98 0.01 8.59
N VAL A 76 23.11 0.58 9.03
CA VAL A 76 23.37 0.81 10.47
C VAL A 76 22.27 1.71 11.05
N ASN A 77 21.72 2.62 10.26
CA ASN A 77 20.62 3.48 10.68
C ASN A 77 19.35 2.70 11.04
N ASP A 78 19.14 1.51 10.47
CA ASP A 78 17.99 0.64 10.82
C ASP A 78 18.00 0.27 12.32
N VAL A 79 19.18 0.21 12.95
CA VAL A 79 19.30 -0.05 14.39
C VAL A 79 18.87 1.18 15.20
N ASN A 80 19.26 2.38 14.77
CA ASN A 80 18.86 3.63 15.41
C ASN A 80 17.34 3.85 15.31
N GLU A 81 16.78 3.61 14.12
CA GLU A 81 15.32 3.68 13.91
C GLU A 81 14.55 2.71 14.80
N ARG A 82 15.10 1.53 15.05
CA ARG A 82 14.51 0.55 15.96
C ARG A 82 14.39 1.06 17.41
N LEU A 83 15.24 1.98 17.86
CA LEU A 83 15.13 2.58 19.19
C LEU A 83 13.85 3.42 19.32
N ARG A 84 13.36 3.97 18.23
CA ARG A 84 12.11 4.75 18.15
C ARG A 84 10.85 3.90 17.93
N TRP A 85 10.91 2.58 18.19
CA TRP A 85 9.82 1.63 17.92
C TRP A 85 8.45 2.11 18.41
N LYS A 86 8.37 2.59 19.65
CA LYS A 86 7.10 3.07 20.21
C LYS A 86 6.53 4.26 19.44
N GLN A 87 7.40 5.19 19.02
CA GLN A 87 6.99 6.37 18.23
C GLN A 87 6.47 5.96 16.85
N TYR A 88 7.11 4.99 16.20
CA TYR A 88 6.64 4.44 14.93
C TYR A 88 5.29 3.75 15.08
N MET A 89 5.11 2.92 16.11
CA MET A 89 3.83 2.21 16.34
C MET A 89 2.70 3.21 16.61
N ALA A 90 2.92 4.23 17.42
CA ALA A 90 1.94 5.28 17.65
C ALA A 90 1.60 6.07 16.37
N ALA A 91 2.62 6.38 15.55
CA ALA A 91 2.40 7.07 14.28
C ALA A 91 1.61 6.20 13.26
N TYR A 92 1.83 4.88 13.23
CA TYR A 92 1.05 3.95 12.40
C TYR A 92 -0.39 3.85 12.90
N GLU A 93 -0.60 3.70 14.21
CA GLU A 93 -1.94 3.66 14.80
C GLU A 93 -2.74 4.92 14.48
N GLU A 94 -2.13 6.10 14.65
CA GLU A 94 -2.74 7.38 14.30
C GLU A 94 -3.10 7.44 12.79
N ALA A 95 -2.16 7.09 11.91
CA ALA A 95 -2.36 7.13 10.47
C ALA A 95 -3.46 6.15 10.01
N ILE A 96 -3.43 4.91 10.49
CA ILE A 96 -4.41 3.88 10.16
C ILE A 96 -5.80 4.31 10.63
N SER A 97 -5.93 4.75 11.89
CA SER A 97 -7.20 5.19 12.46
C SER A 97 -7.77 6.41 11.75
N ALA A 98 -6.90 7.37 11.37
CA ALA A 98 -7.33 8.59 10.72
C ALA A 98 -7.66 8.43 9.23
N THR A 99 -7.13 7.40 8.56
CA THR A 99 -7.29 7.25 7.10
C THR A 99 -8.06 6.00 6.68
N THR A 100 -8.53 5.16 7.62
CA THR A 100 -9.41 4.04 7.25
C THR A 100 -10.80 4.56 6.86
N THR A 101 -11.32 4.09 5.74
CA THR A 101 -12.69 4.38 5.26
C THR A 101 -13.33 3.10 4.75
N VAL A 102 -14.64 3.12 4.52
CA VAL A 102 -15.36 1.97 3.97
C VAL A 102 -14.86 1.65 2.55
N GLU A 103 -14.61 2.69 1.74
CA GLU A 103 -14.17 2.56 0.36
C GLU A 103 -12.69 2.18 0.23
N ALA A 104 -11.86 2.58 1.22
CA ALA A 104 -10.43 2.33 1.25
C ALA A 104 -9.98 1.85 2.64
N PRO A 105 -10.35 0.61 3.02
CA PRO A 105 -10.08 0.07 4.35
C PRO A 105 -8.61 -0.29 4.56
N TRP A 106 -8.16 -0.21 5.80
CA TRP A 106 -6.90 -0.77 6.26
C TRP A 106 -7.09 -2.20 6.76
N TYR A 107 -6.20 -3.09 6.35
CA TYR A 107 -6.07 -4.45 6.87
C TYR A 107 -4.78 -4.57 7.66
N ILE A 108 -4.86 -4.93 8.93
CA ILE A 108 -3.70 -5.16 9.79
C ILE A 108 -3.37 -6.65 9.75
N VAL A 109 -2.33 -7.02 9.00
CA VAL A 109 -1.94 -8.41 8.77
C VAL A 109 -0.74 -8.78 9.65
N PRO A 110 -0.83 -9.79 10.53
CA PRO A 110 0.32 -10.32 11.25
C PRO A 110 1.42 -10.77 10.28
N ALA A 111 2.65 -10.29 10.48
CA ALA A 111 3.72 -10.49 9.51
C ALA A 111 4.97 -11.18 10.07
N ASP A 112 4.90 -11.76 11.24
CA ASP A 112 5.96 -12.57 11.81
C ASP A 112 6.13 -13.88 11.05
N ASN A 113 5.02 -14.49 10.64
CA ASN A 113 4.99 -15.73 9.90
C ASN A 113 4.70 -15.47 8.40
N LYS A 114 5.71 -15.62 7.56
CA LYS A 114 5.64 -15.25 6.13
C LYS A 114 4.59 -16.02 5.34
N TRP A 115 4.38 -17.30 5.63
CA TRP A 115 3.39 -18.09 4.90
C TRP A 115 1.97 -17.60 5.20
N PHE A 116 1.68 -17.34 6.49
CA PHE A 116 0.40 -16.79 6.93
C PHE A 116 0.17 -15.39 6.33
N THR A 117 1.19 -14.53 6.40
CA THR A 117 1.12 -13.18 5.81
C THR A 117 0.75 -13.22 4.33
N ARG A 118 1.40 -14.11 3.58
CA ARG A 118 1.13 -14.27 2.13
C ARG A 118 -0.28 -14.77 1.87
N LEU A 119 -0.74 -15.75 2.65
CA LEU A 119 -2.10 -16.28 2.54
C LEU A 119 -3.13 -15.19 2.83
N ALA A 120 -2.99 -14.46 3.94
CA ALA A 120 -3.91 -13.39 4.31
C ALA A 120 -3.95 -12.26 3.26
N VAL A 121 -2.78 -11.84 2.74
CA VAL A 121 -2.74 -10.83 1.67
C VAL A 121 -3.37 -11.35 0.38
N ALA A 122 -3.11 -12.61 0.00
CA ALA A 122 -3.73 -13.22 -1.18
C ALA A 122 -5.26 -13.27 -1.03
N GLN A 123 -5.77 -13.64 0.16
CA GLN A 123 -7.21 -13.67 0.40
C GLN A 123 -7.85 -12.29 0.27
N ILE A 124 -7.24 -11.25 0.85
CA ILE A 124 -7.73 -9.86 0.71
C ILE A 124 -7.82 -9.44 -0.76
N LEU A 125 -6.86 -9.85 -1.58
CA LEU A 125 -6.86 -9.54 -3.01
C LEU A 125 -7.90 -10.35 -3.78
N ILE A 126 -8.08 -11.63 -3.45
CA ILE A 126 -9.10 -12.48 -4.05
C ILE A 126 -10.49 -11.92 -3.75
N ASP A 127 -10.78 -11.65 -2.47
CA ASP A 127 -12.05 -11.06 -2.06
C ASP A 127 -12.34 -9.74 -2.81
N ALA A 128 -11.32 -8.90 -2.97
CA ALA A 128 -11.47 -7.64 -3.70
C ALA A 128 -11.72 -7.84 -5.20
N LEU A 129 -11.18 -8.89 -5.82
CA LEU A 129 -11.43 -9.25 -7.21
C LEU A 129 -12.81 -9.88 -7.41
N ASP A 130 -13.23 -10.72 -6.46
CA ASP A 130 -14.56 -11.34 -6.48
C ASP A 130 -15.66 -10.28 -6.34
N ASP A 131 -15.46 -9.28 -5.46
CA ASP A 131 -16.35 -8.13 -5.28
C ASP A 131 -16.55 -7.34 -6.59
N LEU A 132 -15.56 -7.32 -7.48
CA LEU A 132 -15.64 -6.64 -8.78
C LEU A 132 -16.51 -7.39 -9.79
N ASN A 133 -16.86 -8.65 -9.55
CA ASN A 133 -17.69 -9.49 -10.41
C ASN A 133 -17.29 -9.42 -11.90
N LEU A 134 -15.98 -9.59 -12.15
CA LEU A 134 -15.40 -9.42 -13.49
C LEU A 134 -15.80 -10.58 -14.41
N HIS A 135 -16.32 -10.23 -15.58
CA HIS A 135 -16.65 -11.18 -16.65
C HIS A 135 -15.89 -10.84 -17.93
N VAL A 136 -15.53 -11.86 -18.68
CA VAL A 136 -15.00 -11.65 -20.03
C VAL A 136 -16.11 -11.01 -20.88
N PRO A 137 -15.84 -9.86 -21.55
CA PRO A 137 -16.83 -9.19 -22.35
C PRO A 137 -17.34 -10.12 -23.47
N GLU A 138 -18.68 -10.27 -23.57
CA GLU A 138 -19.30 -10.96 -24.68
C GLU A 138 -19.48 -10.01 -25.85
N LEU A 139 -19.11 -10.47 -27.04
CA LEU A 139 -19.27 -9.70 -28.24
C LEU A 139 -20.74 -9.69 -28.65
N SER A 140 -21.28 -8.53 -28.91
CA SER A 140 -22.61 -8.39 -29.54
C SER A 140 -22.64 -9.00 -30.94
N CYS A 141 -23.81 -9.37 -31.43
CA CYS A 141 -23.97 -9.90 -32.79
C CYS A 141 -23.41 -8.94 -33.86
N ARG A 142 -23.46 -7.63 -33.61
CA ARG A 142 -22.90 -6.59 -34.51
C ARG A 142 -21.37 -6.66 -34.52
N GLU A 143 -20.74 -6.76 -33.39
CA GLU A 143 -19.27 -6.86 -33.25
C GLU A 143 -18.76 -8.17 -33.84
N GLN A 144 -19.46 -9.30 -33.61
CA GLN A 144 -19.10 -10.57 -34.23
C GLN A 144 -19.12 -10.50 -35.77
N ARG A 145 -20.17 -9.88 -36.35
CA ARG A 145 -20.23 -9.66 -37.81
C ARG A 145 -19.09 -8.77 -38.30
N ALA A 146 -18.77 -7.70 -37.58
CA ALA A 146 -17.66 -6.81 -37.92
C ALA A 146 -16.32 -7.55 -37.91
N LEU A 147 -16.08 -8.42 -36.92
CA LEU A 147 -14.89 -9.25 -36.84
C LEU A 147 -14.80 -10.26 -37.99
N HIS A 148 -15.89 -10.93 -38.34
CA HIS A 148 -15.95 -11.83 -39.50
C HIS A 148 -15.64 -11.09 -40.82
N HIS A 149 -16.14 -9.87 -40.96
CA HIS A 149 -15.85 -9.04 -42.14
C HIS A 149 -14.35 -8.63 -42.18
N ALA A 150 -13.79 -8.20 -41.05
CA ALA A 150 -12.38 -7.86 -40.93
C ALA A 150 -11.48 -9.08 -41.23
N GLN A 151 -11.83 -10.26 -40.71
CA GLN A 151 -11.09 -11.50 -40.96
C GLN A 151 -11.07 -11.88 -42.44
N ARG A 152 -12.22 -11.71 -43.16
CA ARG A 152 -12.25 -11.96 -44.60
C ARG A 152 -11.36 -11.00 -45.38
N ARG A 153 -11.35 -9.72 -45.01
CA ARG A 153 -10.47 -8.73 -45.66
C ARG A 153 -8.98 -9.05 -45.45
N LEU A 154 -8.57 -9.46 -44.24
CA LEU A 154 -7.18 -9.83 -43.93
C LEU A 154 -6.73 -11.09 -44.70
N ARG A 155 -7.65 -12.01 -45.02
CA ARG A 155 -7.31 -13.21 -45.83
C ARG A 155 -7.21 -12.94 -47.33
N ALA A 156 -7.70 -11.79 -47.78
CA ALA A 156 -7.69 -11.38 -49.21
C ALA A 156 -6.51 -10.45 -49.53
N THR A 157 -5.74 -10.04 -48.51
CA THR A 157 -4.46 -9.32 -48.63
C THR A 157 -3.31 -10.27 -48.45
#